data_1b1893d431496fdf1188b51dbd28f224
#
_entry.id   1b1893d431496fdf1188b51dbd28f224
#
_cell.length_a   1.000
_cell.length_b   1.000
_cell.length_c   1.000
_cell.angle_alpha   90.00
_cell.angle_beta   90.00
_cell.angle_gamma   90.00
#
_symmetry.space_group_name_H-M   'P 1'
#
loop_
_entity.id
_entity.type
_entity.pdbx_description
1 polymer ?
#
loop_
_entity_poly.entity_id
_entity_poly.type
_entity_poly.pdbx_seq_one_letter_code
_entity_poly.pdbx_strand_id
1 'polypeptide(L)'
;LAHLPYYNLRHEAIEYLDQHNINFKEVGSFFPNVASFDKLDLNNDNRNFNNFDKKMTYVFYSNVYNIEDNVYEEITDKNKYIPIKKFENKGIYIIIYKKNPK
;
A
#
# COMPACT_ATOMS: atom_id res chain seq x y z
N LEU A 1 4.23 -13.11 14.25
CA LEU A 1 5.55 -13.20 13.74
C LEU A 1 5.61 -13.18 12.23
N ALA A 2 4.68 -13.85 11.54
CA ALA A 2 4.59 -13.75 10.09
C ALA A 2 4.24 -12.31 9.66
N HIS A 3 3.71 -11.50 10.56
CA HIS A 3 3.28 -10.14 10.25
C HIS A 3 4.37 -9.08 10.45
N LEU A 4 5.43 -9.41 11.19
CA LEU A 4 6.50 -8.44 11.44
C LEU A 4 7.15 -7.91 10.15
N PRO A 5 7.45 -8.76 9.16
CA PRO A 5 7.99 -8.23 7.90
C PRO A 5 7.08 -7.21 7.23
N TYR A 6 5.77 -7.45 7.27
CA TYR A 6 4.81 -6.50 6.71
C TYR A 6 4.90 -5.13 7.40
N TYR A 7 4.92 -5.13 8.74
CA TYR A 7 4.94 -3.87 9.47
C TYR A 7 6.25 -3.10 9.27
N ASN A 8 7.37 -3.81 9.16
CA ASN A 8 8.64 -3.18 8.85
C ASN A 8 8.62 -2.56 7.46
N LEU A 9 8.09 -3.28 6.49
CA LEU A 9 7.95 -2.76 5.12
C LEU A 9 7.00 -1.58 5.07
N ARG A 10 5.91 -1.65 5.84
CA ARG A 10 4.94 -0.55 5.92
C ARG A 10 5.61 0.71 6.44
N HIS A 11 6.45 0.57 7.46
CA HIS A 11 7.18 1.71 8.00
C HIS A 11 8.10 2.34 6.93
N GLU A 12 8.85 1.51 6.21
CA GLU A 12 9.71 1.99 5.13
C GLU A 12 8.91 2.69 4.04
N ALA A 13 7.76 2.13 3.68
CA ALA A 13 6.92 2.70 2.64
C ALA A 13 6.33 4.04 3.09
N ILE A 14 5.94 4.15 4.36
CA ILE A 14 5.42 5.40 4.90
C ILE A 14 6.51 6.46 4.91
N GLU A 15 7.74 6.09 5.27
CA GLU A 15 8.87 7.02 5.20
C GLU A 15 9.10 7.51 3.77
N TYR A 16 8.96 6.61 2.81
CA TYR A 16 9.09 6.99 1.40
C TYR A 16 8.04 8.03 1.02
N LEU A 17 6.78 7.80 1.43
CA LEU A 17 5.70 8.75 1.14
C LEU A 17 5.99 10.11 1.76
N ASP A 18 6.45 10.13 3.01
CA ASP A 18 6.78 11.37 3.69
C ASP A 18 7.95 12.10 3.00
N GLN A 19 8.98 11.36 2.63
CA GLN A 19 10.15 11.95 1.98
C GLN A 19 9.82 12.54 0.61
N HIS A 20 8.81 12.03 -0.05
CA HIS A 20 8.39 12.52 -1.37
C HIS A 20 7.20 13.46 -1.29
N ASN A 21 6.84 13.89 -0.08
CA ASN A 21 5.73 14.81 0.15
C ASN A 21 4.40 14.32 -0.43
N ILE A 22 4.18 13.01 -0.35
CA ILE A 22 2.93 12.43 -0.81
C ILE A 22 1.92 12.44 0.33
N ASN A 23 0.79 13.10 0.11
CA ASN A 23 -0.24 13.24 1.11
C ASN A 23 -1.03 11.93 1.25
N PHE A 24 -1.19 11.44 2.47
CA PHE A 24 -1.93 10.20 2.74
C PHE A 24 -3.36 10.24 2.21
N LYS A 25 -3.96 11.43 2.13
CA LYS A 25 -5.31 11.58 1.58
C LYS A 25 -5.40 11.22 0.10
N GLU A 26 -4.27 11.22 -0.59
CA GLU A 26 -4.22 10.85 -2.01
C GLU A 26 -3.85 9.38 -2.22
N VAL A 27 -3.67 8.63 -1.15
CA VAL A 27 -3.23 7.24 -1.20
C VAL A 27 -4.38 6.33 -0.82
N GLY A 28 -4.78 5.47 -1.74
CA GLY A 28 -5.79 4.45 -1.49
C GLY A 28 -5.13 3.13 -1.16
N SER A 29 -5.70 2.40 -0.24
CA SER A 29 -5.18 1.12 0.17
C SER A 29 -6.33 0.15 0.46
N PHE A 30 -5.99 -0.99 1.03
CA PHE A 30 -6.93 -2.08 1.27
C PHE A 30 -6.75 -2.59 2.69
N PHE A 31 -7.75 -3.29 3.19
CA PHE A 31 -7.64 -3.88 4.51
C PHE A 31 -6.85 -5.19 4.43
N PRO A 32 -5.95 -5.44 5.39
CA PRO A 32 -5.30 -6.76 5.47
C PRO A 32 -6.33 -7.83 5.81
N ASN A 33 -5.98 -9.07 5.49
CA ASN A 33 -6.83 -10.22 5.79
C ASN A 33 -7.13 -10.37 7.27
N VAL A 34 -6.22 -9.91 8.12
CA VAL A 34 -6.35 -10.05 9.56
C VAL A 34 -6.62 -8.67 10.15
N ALA A 35 -7.83 -8.48 10.65
CA ALA A 35 -8.25 -7.17 11.16
C ALA A 35 -7.34 -6.65 12.28
N SER A 36 -6.77 -7.53 13.08
CA SER A 36 -5.89 -7.12 14.17
C SER A 36 -4.59 -6.48 13.69
N PHE A 37 -4.25 -6.63 12.40
CA PHE A 37 -3.07 -5.96 11.84
C PHE A 37 -3.13 -4.46 12.03
N ASP A 38 -4.30 -3.90 11.82
CA ASP A 38 -4.47 -2.45 11.86
C ASP A 38 -4.25 -1.87 13.24
N LYS A 39 -4.29 -2.72 14.25
CA LYS A 39 -4.13 -2.29 15.63
C LYS A 39 -2.71 -2.42 16.14
N LEU A 40 -1.85 -3.07 15.38
CA LEU A 40 -0.45 -3.26 15.77
C LEU A 40 0.40 -2.16 15.13
N ASP A 41 0.70 -1.16 15.91
CA ASP A 41 1.52 -0.06 15.43
C ASP A 41 2.93 -0.21 15.98
N LEU A 42 3.71 -1.06 15.32
CA LEU A 42 5.06 -1.39 15.75
C LEU A 42 6.03 -0.23 15.63
N ASN A 43 5.68 0.79 14.86
CA ASN A 43 6.57 1.91 14.58
C ASN A 43 5.97 3.23 15.04
N ASN A 44 4.98 3.18 15.92
CA ASN A 44 4.30 4.36 16.45
C ASN A 44 3.68 5.23 15.35
N ASP A 45 3.25 4.59 14.28
CA ASP A 45 2.62 5.29 13.18
C ASP A 45 1.17 4.82 13.05
N ASN A 46 0.23 5.65 13.50
CA ASN A 46 -1.20 5.33 13.52
C ASN A 46 -1.93 5.86 12.31
N ARG A 47 -1.21 6.41 11.34
CA ARG A 47 -1.88 6.97 10.17
C ARG A 47 -2.51 5.87 9.35
N ASN A 48 -3.72 6.13 8.88
CA ASN A 48 -4.46 5.18 8.06
C ASN A 48 -4.64 5.75 6.67
N PHE A 49 -4.57 4.87 5.68
CA PHE A 49 -4.84 5.24 4.30
C PHE A 49 -6.34 5.22 4.05
N ASN A 50 -6.78 5.94 3.02
CA ASN A 50 -8.14 5.85 2.55
C ASN A 50 -8.36 4.51 1.86
N ASN A 51 -9.61 4.06 1.77
CA ASN A 51 -9.94 2.90 0.96
C ASN A 51 -9.70 3.23 -0.50
N PHE A 52 -9.23 2.23 -1.24
CA PHE A 52 -8.94 2.41 -2.65
C PHE A 52 -10.17 2.89 -3.42
N ASP A 53 -9.94 3.87 -4.28
CA ASP A 53 -10.92 4.44 -5.18
C ASP A 53 -10.17 4.81 -6.45
N LYS A 54 -10.80 4.64 -7.61
CA LYS A 54 -10.18 4.93 -8.91
C LYS A 54 -9.77 6.39 -9.06
N LYS A 55 -10.26 7.27 -8.20
CA LYS A 55 -9.90 8.69 -8.20
C LYS A 55 -8.62 8.98 -7.43
N MET A 56 -8.12 8.03 -6.66
CA MET A 56 -6.90 8.22 -5.89
C MET A 56 -5.70 8.35 -6.80
N THR A 57 -4.77 9.22 -6.43
CA THR A 57 -3.55 9.43 -7.20
C THR A 57 -2.57 8.29 -7.00
N TYR A 58 -2.55 7.71 -5.81
CA TYR A 58 -1.62 6.64 -5.46
C TYR A 58 -2.36 5.44 -4.91
N VAL A 59 -1.75 4.26 -5.08
CA VAL A 59 -2.27 3.01 -4.51
C VAL A 59 -1.15 2.37 -3.71
N PHE A 60 -1.49 1.97 -2.48
CA PHE A 60 -0.58 1.29 -1.57
C PHE A 60 -1.06 -0.15 -1.47
N TYR A 61 -0.34 -1.06 -2.09
CA TYR A 61 -0.75 -2.46 -2.17
C TYR A 61 0.30 -3.39 -1.57
N SER A 62 -0.18 -4.43 -0.91
CA SER A 62 0.68 -5.51 -0.42
C SER A 62 0.05 -6.85 -0.76
N ASN A 63 0.89 -7.84 -1.00
CA ASN A 63 0.41 -9.19 -1.27
C ASN A 63 -0.20 -9.87 -0.04
N VAL A 64 -0.14 -9.25 1.13
CA VAL A 64 -0.86 -9.75 2.30
C VAL A 64 -2.32 -9.31 2.32
N TYR A 65 -2.70 -8.38 1.46
CA TYR A 65 -4.08 -7.93 1.37
C TYR A 65 -4.93 -8.92 0.59
N ASN A 66 -6.20 -9.03 0.97
CA ASN A 66 -7.15 -9.86 0.24
C ASN A 66 -8.02 -8.94 -0.61
N ILE A 67 -7.76 -8.90 -1.90
CA ILE A 67 -8.53 -8.09 -2.82
C ILE A 67 -9.11 -8.98 -3.93
N GLU A 68 -10.19 -8.49 -4.53
CA GLU A 68 -10.83 -9.21 -5.62
C GLU A 68 -9.96 -9.17 -6.89
N ASP A 69 -10.11 -10.18 -7.73
CA ASP A 69 -9.30 -10.29 -8.95
C ASP A 69 -9.45 -9.08 -9.86
N ASN A 70 -10.66 -8.56 -9.99
CA ASN A 70 -10.89 -7.39 -10.85
C ASN A 70 -10.20 -6.15 -10.32
N VAL A 71 -10.10 -6.01 -9.00
CA VAL A 71 -9.36 -4.90 -8.40
C VAL A 71 -7.87 -5.06 -8.63
N TYR A 72 -7.36 -6.28 -8.46
CA TYR A 72 -5.95 -6.56 -8.72
C TYR A 72 -5.59 -6.27 -10.18
N GLU A 73 -6.46 -6.66 -11.11
CA GLU A 73 -6.26 -6.37 -12.52
C GLU A 73 -6.24 -4.87 -12.79
N GLU A 74 -7.08 -4.13 -12.11
CA GLU A 74 -7.15 -2.67 -12.27
C GLU A 74 -5.83 -2.01 -11.85
N ILE A 75 -5.33 -2.33 -10.65
CA ILE A 75 -4.15 -1.66 -10.13
C ILE A 75 -2.86 -2.13 -10.78
N THR A 76 -2.85 -3.31 -11.39
CA THR A 76 -1.66 -3.82 -12.09
C THR A 76 -1.67 -3.53 -13.57
N ASP A 77 -2.72 -2.89 -14.08
CA ASP A 77 -2.80 -2.47 -15.48
C ASP A 77 -1.92 -1.23 -15.67
N LYS A 78 -0.84 -1.40 -16.43
CA LYS A 78 0.14 -0.32 -16.62
C LYS A 78 -0.43 0.89 -17.36
N ASN A 79 -1.55 0.71 -18.04
CA ASN A 79 -2.23 1.84 -18.66
C ASN A 79 -2.94 2.71 -17.65
N LYS A 80 -3.21 2.17 -16.45
CA LYS A 80 -3.96 2.87 -15.41
C LYS A 80 -3.08 3.29 -14.24
N TYR A 81 -2.14 2.45 -13.84
CA TYR A 81 -1.26 2.70 -12.69
C TYR A 81 0.16 2.26 -13.01
N ILE A 82 1.12 2.99 -12.50
CA ILE A 82 2.54 2.72 -12.72
C ILE A 82 3.19 2.46 -11.36
N PRO A 83 3.90 1.33 -11.20
CA PRO A 83 4.61 1.09 -9.94
C PRO A 83 5.79 2.06 -9.84
N ILE A 84 5.87 2.79 -8.74
CA ILE A 84 6.94 3.77 -8.54
C ILE A 84 7.94 3.32 -7.47
N LYS A 85 7.53 2.41 -6.58
CA LYS A 85 8.44 1.89 -5.56
C LYS A 85 7.95 0.56 -5.05
N LYS A 86 8.88 -0.37 -4.82
CA LYS A 86 8.58 -1.67 -4.24
C LYS A 86 9.49 -1.91 -3.04
N PHE A 87 8.91 -2.43 -1.97
CA PHE A 87 9.61 -2.87 -0.78
C PHE A 87 9.32 -4.36 -0.61
N GLU A 88 10.34 -5.15 -0.35
CA GLU A 88 10.16 -6.60 -0.28
C GLU A 88 11.05 -7.21 0.80
N ASN A 89 10.51 -8.19 1.51
CA ASN A 89 11.26 -8.94 2.51
C ASN A 89 10.58 -10.30 2.71
N LYS A 90 11.35 -11.37 2.51
CA LYS A 90 10.90 -12.75 2.79
C LYS A 90 9.56 -13.10 2.13
N GLY A 91 9.40 -12.69 0.88
CA GLY A 91 8.20 -13.03 0.11
C GLY A 91 7.01 -12.12 0.35
N ILE A 92 7.11 -11.18 1.28
CA ILE A 92 6.09 -10.16 1.50
C ILE A 92 6.56 -8.89 0.81
N TYR A 93 5.65 -8.22 0.13
CA TYR A 93 6.01 -6.97 -0.53
C TYR A 93 4.93 -5.91 -0.39
N ILE A 94 5.36 -4.67 -0.53
CA ILE A 94 4.49 -3.51 -0.65
C ILE A 94 4.92 -2.77 -1.92
N ILE A 95 3.94 -2.44 -2.75
CA ILE A 95 4.19 -1.64 -3.95
C ILE A 95 3.36 -0.38 -3.87
N ILE A 96 4.01 0.75 -4.16
CA ILE A 96 3.32 2.02 -4.31
C ILE A 96 3.16 2.26 -5.80
N TYR A 97 1.92 2.42 -6.24
CA TYR A 97 1.59 2.75 -7.62
C TYR A 97 1.16 4.20 -7.70
N LYS A 98 1.41 4.81 -8.84
CA LYS A 98 0.91 6.14 -9.15
C LYS A 98 0.00 6.05 -10.35
N LYS A 99 -1.12 6.75 -10.30
CA LYS A 99 -2.07 6.78 -11.41
C LYS A 99 -1.38 7.29 -12.67
N ASN A 100 -1.56 6.56 -13.78
CA ASN A 100 -1.01 6.98 -15.05
C ASN A 100 -1.75 8.23 -15.52
N PRO A 101 -1.04 9.32 -15.83
CA PRO A 101 -1.70 10.56 -16.21
C PRO A 101 -2.39 10.52 -17.57
N LYS A 102 -2.14 9.48 -18.34
CA LYS A 102 -2.74 9.39 -19.70
C LYS A 102 -4.18 8.89 -19.66
#